data_39c66f3ef1c1f268807a6af9af44d788
#
_entry.id   39c66f3ef1c1f268807a6af9af44d788
#
_cell.length_a   1.000
_cell.length_b   1.000
_cell.length_c   1.000
_cell.angle_alpha   90.00
_cell.angle_beta   90.00
_cell.angle_gamma   90.00
#
_symmetry.space_group_name_H-M   'P 1'
#
loop_
_entity.id
_entity.type
_entity.pdbx_description
1 polymer ?
#
loop_
_entity_poly.entity_id
_entity_poly.type
_entity_poly.pdbx_seq_one_letter_code
_entity_poly.pdbx_strand_id
1 'polypeptide(L)'
;MGIDARWSILASVVLVACGTTTTVVENPVPGTGLPAGGSYLHITAVAPGYAGRVASDDRWLIYLEGLIDTGATARLERTIDRERIGSAVMYFDSPGGHLVEAMALGRLIRQRGYATSVDARPTGGVRRSGRCYSACPIAFAGGVRRSLGTAAVLGVHRAENSVPVPDEVAFQGTVTDQLRDYLTAMGVSPELVTIMAAVPHDTIRVLTADEDARLGLVNAGR
;
A
#
# COMPACT_ATOMS: atom_id res chain seq x y z
N MET A 1 -40.42 16.50 28.43
CA MET A 1 -40.07 16.16 27.05
C MET A 1 -38.64 15.74 27.05
N GLY A 2 -38.40 14.43 27.07
CA GLY A 2 -37.07 13.83 27.12
C GLY A 2 -36.48 13.69 25.70
N ILE A 3 -35.20 13.86 25.59
CA ILE A 3 -34.43 13.54 24.39
C ILE A 3 -33.48 12.41 24.77
N ASP A 4 -33.81 11.19 24.35
CA ASP A 4 -32.99 10.01 24.51
C ASP A 4 -31.79 10.07 23.59
N ALA A 5 -30.60 10.26 24.15
CA ALA A 5 -29.33 10.08 23.47
C ALA A 5 -29.04 8.57 23.42
N ARG A 6 -29.32 7.92 22.29
CA ARG A 6 -28.88 6.55 22.02
C ARG A 6 -27.39 6.54 21.67
N TRP A 7 -26.61 6.11 22.63
CA TRP A 7 -25.20 5.73 22.42
C TRP A 7 -25.18 4.40 21.71
N SER A 8 -24.78 4.40 20.44
CA SER A 8 -24.47 3.16 19.72
C SER A 8 -23.11 2.67 20.19
N ILE A 9 -23.11 1.70 21.05
CA ILE A 9 -21.92 0.95 21.47
C ILE A 9 -21.60 0.02 20.30
N LEU A 10 -20.54 0.32 19.56
CA LEU A 10 -19.96 -0.61 18.61
C LEU A 10 -19.29 -1.74 19.41
N ALA A 11 -19.89 -2.91 19.34
CA ALA A 11 -19.40 -4.11 19.99
C ALA A 11 -18.11 -4.57 19.33
N SER A 12 -17.00 -4.50 20.08
CA SER A 12 -15.78 -5.22 19.75
C SER A 12 -16.04 -6.71 19.99
N VAL A 13 -16.12 -7.50 18.95
CA VAL A 13 -16.20 -8.96 19.08
C VAL A 13 -14.82 -9.46 19.49
N VAL A 14 -14.66 -9.74 20.78
CA VAL A 14 -13.51 -10.47 21.31
C VAL A 14 -13.81 -11.96 21.20
N LEU A 15 -13.25 -12.63 20.22
CA LEU A 15 -13.23 -14.08 20.15
C LEU A 15 -12.07 -14.60 21.01
N VAL A 16 -12.38 -15.02 22.23
CA VAL A 16 -11.44 -15.73 23.11
C VAL A 16 -11.46 -17.20 22.72
N ALA A 17 -10.46 -17.63 21.98
CA ALA A 17 -10.14 -19.05 21.82
C ALA A 17 -8.73 -19.29 22.38
N CYS A 18 -8.70 -19.96 23.51
CA CYS A 18 -7.51 -20.58 24.13
C CYS A 18 -6.19 -19.78 24.05
N GLY A 19 -6.02 -18.80 24.90
CA GLY A 19 -4.70 -18.35 25.38
C GLY A 19 -3.93 -17.32 24.54
N THR A 20 -4.40 -16.89 23.36
CA THR A 20 -3.76 -15.84 22.56
C THR A 20 -4.76 -14.79 22.12
N THR A 21 -4.61 -13.56 22.62
CA THR A 21 -5.42 -12.42 22.20
C THR A 21 -4.98 -12.01 20.80
N THR A 22 -5.84 -12.26 19.83
CA THR A 22 -5.60 -11.84 18.44
C THR A 22 -6.25 -10.51 18.20
N THR A 23 -5.44 -9.49 17.91
CA THR A 23 -5.95 -8.17 17.55
C THR A 23 -5.95 -8.06 16.02
N VAL A 24 -7.15 -8.13 15.43
CA VAL A 24 -7.38 -7.66 14.06
C VAL A 24 -7.78 -6.20 14.21
N VAL A 25 -6.91 -5.29 13.78
CA VAL A 25 -7.18 -3.86 13.82
C VAL A 25 -7.67 -3.42 12.45
N GLU A 26 -8.98 -3.32 12.31
CA GLU A 26 -9.58 -2.54 11.23
C GLU A 26 -9.64 -1.08 11.68
N ASN A 27 -9.04 -0.18 10.92
CA ASN A 27 -9.12 1.26 11.19
C ASN A 27 -10.25 1.89 10.38
N PRO A 28 -11.45 2.05 10.93
CA PRO A 28 -12.38 3.05 10.43
C PRO A 28 -11.86 4.42 10.87
N VAL A 29 -11.77 5.36 9.96
CA VAL A 29 -11.47 6.76 10.30
C VAL A 29 -12.71 7.35 10.99
N PRO A 30 -12.68 7.66 12.30
CA PRO A 30 -13.79 8.35 12.92
C PRO A 30 -13.82 9.80 12.43
N GLY A 31 -14.90 10.22 11.81
CA GLY A 31 -15.24 11.63 11.70
C GLY A 31 -14.84 12.39 10.44
N THR A 32 -14.39 11.74 9.37
CA THR A 32 -14.38 12.36 8.05
C THR A 32 -15.60 11.86 7.28
N GLY A 33 -16.53 12.75 6.99
CA GLY A 33 -17.70 12.45 6.15
C GLY A 33 -17.30 12.16 4.70
N LEU A 34 -16.52 11.10 4.51
CA LEU A 34 -16.26 10.55 3.19
C LEU A 34 -17.54 9.86 2.70
N PRO A 35 -17.94 10.09 1.45
CA PRO A 35 -19.13 9.46 0.90
C PRO A 35 -19.00 7.94 0.98
N ALA A 36 -20.11 7.26 1.30
CA ALA A 36 -20.22 5.81 1.24
C ALA A 36 -19.80 5.31 -0.14
N GLY A 37 -18.65 4.61 -0.22
CA GLY A 37 -17.99 4.25 -1.48
C GLY A 37 -16.69 5.03 -1.73
N GLY A 38 -16.26 5.88 -0.80
CA GLY A 38 -15.02 6.65 -0.88
C GLY A 38 -13.79 5.74 -0.85
N SER A 39 -13.00 5.83 -1.89
CA SER A 39 -11.81 5.05 -2.13
C SER A 39 -10.66 5.57 -1.26
N TYR A 40 -10.36 4.91 -0.17
CA TYR A 40 -9.18 5.18 0.66
C TYR A 40 -8.39 3.90 0.87
N LEU A 41 -7.14 4.02 1.32
CA LEU A 41 -6.30 2.88 1.61
C LEU A 41 -6.72 2.23 2.93
N HIS A 42 -7.27 1.03 2.83
CA HIS A 42 -7.53 0.17 3.98
C HIS A 42 -6.24 -0.48 4.47
N ILE A 43 -6.02 -0.46 5.77
CA ILE A 43 -4.84 -1.03 6.41
C ILE A 43 -5.31 -2.10 7.39
N THR A 44 -4.98 -3.35 7.10
CA THR A 44 -5.26 -4.48 7.99
C THR A 44 -3.94 -5.07 8.47
N ALA A 45 -3.66 -5.01 9.76
CA ALA A 45 -2.48 -5.59 10.37
C ALA A 45 -2.83 -6.94 11.02
N VAL A 46 -2.08 -7.98 10.68
CA VAL A 46 -2.24 -9.34 11.21
C VAL A 46 -0.97 -9.74 11.95
N ALA A 47 -1.11 -10.03 13.23
CA ALA A 47 0.00 -10.41 14.12
C ALA A 47 0.61 -11.76 13.74
N PRO A 48 1.90 -12.00 14.09
CA PRO A 48 2.53 -13.31 13.98
C PRO A 48 1.72 -14.38 14.73
N GLY A 49 1.69 -15.61 14.18
CA GLY A 49 1.00 -16.74 14.82
C GLY A 49 -0.51 -16.79 14.64
N TYR A 50 -1.11 -15.83 13.93
CA TYR A 50 -2.54 -15.84 13.65
C TYR A 50 -2.94 -16.83 12.54
N ALA A 51 -4.06 -17.55 12.76
CA ALA A 51 -4.79 -18.35 11.78
C ALA A 51 -3.97 -19.37 10.97
N GLY A 52 -3.32 -20.31 11.65
CA GLY A 52 -2.73 -21.49 10.97
C GLY A 52 -1.46 -21.21 10.15
N ARG A 53 -0.84 -20.04 10.31
CA ARG A 53 0.50 -19.81 9.78
C ARG A 53 1.52 -20.66 10.54
N VAL A 54 2.39 -21.30 9.76
CA VAL A 54 3.51 -22.03 10.33
C VAL A 54 4.34 -21.08 11.19
N ALA A 55 4.66 -21.45 12.40
CA ALA A 55 5.31 -20.65 13.42
C ALA A 55 6.74 -20.16 13.08
N SER A 56 7.16 -20.22 11.83
CA SER A 56 8.52 -19.88 11.39
C SER A 56 8.71 -18.44 10.93
N ASP A 57 7.65 -17.62 10.90
CA ASP A 57 7.72 -16.22 10.44
C ASP A 57 7.11 -15.28 11.48
N ASP A 58 7.98 -14.68 12.31
CA ASP A 58 7.59 -13.74 13.37
C ASP A 58 7.21 -12.35 12.82
N ARG A 59 7.07 -12.18 11.51
CA ARG A 59 6.71 -10.91 10.90
C ARG A 59 5.20 -10.70 10.88
N TRP A 60 4.82 -9.46 11.08
CA TRP A 60 3.46 -9.00 10.83
C TRP A 60 3.13 -9.04 9.33
N LEU A 61 1.88 -9.29 8.99
CA LEU A 61 1.34 -9.10 7.66
C LEU A 61 0.48 -7.85 7.67
N ILE A 62 0.83 -6.88 6.82
CA ILE A 62 0.05 -5.65 6.70
C ILE A 62 -0.49 -5.59 5.28
N TYR A 63 -1.82 -5.68 5.16
CA TYR A 63 -2.51 -5.56 3.89
C TYR A 63 -2.89 -4.11 3.64
N LEU A 64 -2.53 -3.61 2.47
CA LEU A 64 -2.74 -2.25 1.99
C LEU A 64 -3.64 -2.34 0.75
N GLU A 65 -4.96 -2.18 0.98
CA GLU A 65 -5.99 -2.44 -0.03
C GLU A 65 -6.74 -1.15 -0.37
N GLY A 66 -6.92 -0.84 -1.66
CA GLY A 66 -7.66 0.33 -2.13
C GLY A 66 -6.78 1.51 -2.54
N LEU A 67 -7.38 2.71 -2.60
CA LEU A 67 -6.75 3.92 -3.13
C LEU A 67 -5.74 4.52 -2.15
N ILE A 68 -4.54 4.84 -2.63
CA ILE A 68 -3.55 5.60 -1.86
C ILE A 68 -4.00 7.06 -1.80
N ASP A 69 -4.77 7.38 -0.77
CA ASP A 69 -5.35 8.70 -0.52
C ASP A 69 -4.45 9.53 0.41
N THR A 70 -4.69 10.83 0.46
CA THR A 70 -3.98 11.74 1.36
C THR A 70 -4.11 11.30 2.82
N GLY A 71 -2.98 11.16 3.52
CA GLY A 71 -2.90 10.71 4.90
C GLY A 71 -2.79 9.19 5.08
N ALA A 72 -2.69 8.41 4.01
CA ALA A 72 -2.44 6.95 4.08
C ALA A 72 -1.16 6.62 4.85
N THR A 73 -0.08 7.38 4.62
CA THR A 73 1.20 7.23 5.34
C THR A 73 1.04 7.43 6.83
N ALA A 74 0.37 8.52 7.24
CA ALA A 74 0.14 8.80 8.65
C ALA A 74 -0.75 7.75 9.34
N ARG A 75 -1.72 7.18 8.62
CA ARG A 75 -2.52 6.05 9.14
C ARG A 75 -1.68 4.80 9.35
N LEU A 76 -0.83 4.47 8.37
CA LEU A 76 0.09 3.33 8.50
C LEU A 76 1.07 3.53 9.66
N GLU A 77 1.68 4.71 9.77
CA GLU A 77 2.61 5.02 10.85
C GLU A 77 1.96 4.87 12.23
N ARG A 78 0.77 5.45 12.43
CA ARG A 78 0.02 5.25 13.69
C ARG A 78 -0.29 3.78 13.99
N THR A 79 -0.59 2.98 12.98
CA THR A 79 -0.83 1.54 13.14
C THR A 79 0.46 0.83 13.59
N ILE A 80 1.58 1.11 12.92
CA ILE A 80 2.90 0.56 13.26
C ILE A 80 3.27 0.89 14.71
N ASP A 81 3.13 2.14 15.11
CA ASP A 81 3.54 2.61 16.44
C ASP A 81 2.62 2.07 17.54
N ARG A 82 1.31 2.06 17.32
CA ARG A 82 0.33 1.52 18.26
C ARG A 82 0.53 0.04 18.53
N GLU A 83 0.71 -0.74 17.47
CA GLU A 83 0.90 -2.20 17.55
C GLU A 83 2.37 -2.58 17.82
N ARG A 84 3.29 -1.60 17.88
CA ARG A 84 4.74 -1.81 18.09
C ARG A 84 5.33 -2.80 17.08
N ILE A 85 4.99 -2.63 15.80
CA ILE A 85 5.39 -3.54 14.73
C ILE A 85 6.88 -3.36 14.43
N GLY A 86 7.69 -4.33 14.83
CA GLY A 86 9.14 -4.31 14.60
C GLY A 86 9.56 -4.88 13.24
N SER A 87 8.81 -5.86 12.72
CA SER A 87 9.11 -6.52 11.44
C SER A 87 7.81 -6.86 10.71
N ALA A 88 7.74 -6.55 9.41
CA ALA A 88 6.53 -6.76 8.62
C ALA A 88 6.79 -7.08 7.14
N VAL A 89 5.77 -7.67 6.52
CA VAL A 89 5.59 -7.67 5.06
C VAL A 89 4.35 -6.86 4.73
N MET A 90 4.50 -5.86 3.86
CA MET A 90 3.41 -5.06 3.32
C MET A 90 2.86 -5.71 2.06
N TYR A 91 1.60 -6.08 2.04
CA TYR A 91 0.91 -6.66 0.90
C TYR A 91 0.04 -5.61 0.23
N PHE A 92 0.31 -5.35 -1.05
CA PHE A 92 -0.42 -4.36 -1.84
C PHE A 92 -1.48 -5.02 -2.74
N ASP A 93 -2.70 -4.48 -2.71
CA ASP A 93 -3.75 -4.67 -3.73
C ASP A 93 -4.43 -3.30 -3.95
N SER A 94 -3.84 -2.47 -4.83
CA SER A 94 -4.19 -1.06 -4.96
C SER A 94 -4.24 -0.61 -6.42
N PRO A 95 -5.26 0.16 -6.81
CA PRO A 95 -5.31 0.81 -8.12
C PRO A 95 -4.36 2.02 -8.24
N GLY A 96 -3.65 2.39 -7.17
CA GLY A 96 -2.81 3.58 -7.10
C GLY A 96 -3.43 4.71 -6.30
N GLY A 97 -3.25 5.94 -6.74
CA GLY A 97 -3.75 7.14 -6.07
C GLY A 97 -2.76 8.31 -6.11
N HIS A 98 -2.63 9.03 -5.02
CA HIS A 98 -1.75 10.20 -4.93
C HIS A 98 -0.27 9.82 -4.99
N LEU A 99 0.45 10.31 -6.01
CA LEU A 99 1.87 10.00 -6.24
C LEU A 99 2.77 10.47 -5.08
N VAL A 100 2.54 11.68 -4.57
CA VAL A 100 3.33 12.22 -3.45
C VAL A 100 3.13 11.39 -2.19
N GLU A 101 1.90 10.97 -1.93
CA GLU A 101 1.57 10.09 -0.81
C GLU A 101 2.20 8.70 -0.98
N ALA A 102 2.20 8.15 -2.20
CA ALA A 102 2.86 6.89 -2.50
C ALA A 102 4.37 6.93 -2.26
N MET A 103 5.04 8.04 -2.61
CA MET A 103 6.45 8.25 -2.28
C MET A 103 6.67 8.35 -0.76
N ALA A 104 5.80 9.05 -0.04
CA ALA A 104 5.88 9.15 1.43
C ALA A 104 5.69 7.78 2.09
N LEU A 105 4.70 7.03 1.64
CA LEU A 105 4.41 5.65 2.10
C LEU A 105 5.62 4.74 1.86
N GLY A 106 6.21 4.80 0.68
CA GLY A 106 7.40 4.01 0.35
C GLY A 106 8.63 4.40 1.19
N ARG A 107 8.83 5.70 1.48
CA ARG A 107 9.90 6.15 2.40
C ARG A 107 9.70 5.59 3.81
N LEU A 108 8.48 5.64 4.33
CA LEU A 108 8.16 5.05 5.64
C LEU A 108 8.48 3.55 5.67
N ILE A 109 8.04 2.80 4.66
CA ILE A 109 8.30 1.36 4.53
C ILE A 109 9.80 1.08 4.51
N ARG A 110 10.58 1.87 3.75
CA ARG A 110 12.03 1.76 3.65
C ARG A 110 12.73 2.05 4.97
N GLN A 111 12.34 3.13 5.66
CA GLN A 111 12.89 3.52 6.96
C GLN A 111 12.67 2.45 8.04
N ARG A 112 11.52 1.78 8.00
CA ARG A 112 11.19 0.68 8.94
C ARG A 112 11.85 -0.64 8.55
N GLY A 113 12.51 -0.73 7.39
CA GLY A 113 13.17 -1.95 6.92
C GLY A 113 12.21 -3.07 6.51
N TYR A 114 10.96 -2.74 6.16
CA TYR A 114 9.94 -3.73 5.84
C TYR A 114 10.07 -4.28 4.42
N ALA A 115 9.61 -5.50 4.23
CA ALA A 115 9.45 -6.10 2.91
C ALA A 115 8.11 -5.69 2.29
N THR A 116 8.03 -5.73 0.95
CA THR A 116 6.78 -5.54 0.22
C THR A 116 6.49 -6.72 -0.69
N SER A 117 5.21 -7.01 -0.86
CA SER A 117 4.71 -7.98 -1.83
C SER A 117 3.45 -7.43 -2.49
N VAL A 118 3.13 -7.89 -3.70
CA VAL A 118 1.83 -7.67 -4.31
C VAL A 118 1.03 -8.94 -4.17
N ASP A 119 -0.01 -8.90 -3.37
CA ASP A 119 -0.96 -10.01 -3.18
C ASP A 119 -2.21 -9.46 -2.49
N ALA A 120 -3.38 -10.02 -2.77
CA ALA A 120 -4.61 -9.66 -2.09
C ALA A 120 -4.77 -10.45 -0.79
N ARG A 121 -5.43 -9.86 0.19
CA ARG A 121 -5.76 -10.53 1.44
C ARG A 121 -6.64 -11.76 1.17
N PRO A 122 -6.29 -12.95 1.69
CA PRO A 122 -7.13 -14.13 1.55
C PRO A 122 -8.52 -13.89 2.16
N THR A 123 -9.57 -14.24 1.42
CA THR A 123 -10.95 -14.14 1.88
C THR A 123 -11.59 -15.53 1.83
N GLY A 124 -12.16 -16.00 2.94
CA GLY A 124 -12.76 -17.33 3.01
C GLY A 124 -11.76 -18.47 2.74
N GLY A 125 -10.48 -18.29 3.05
CA GLY A 125 -9.42 -19.26 2.78
C GLY A 125 -8.92 -19.29 1.33
N VAL A 126 -9.49 -18.48 0.43
CA VAL A 126 -9.09 -18.41 -0.99
C VAL A 126 -8.04 -17.30 -1.16
N ARG A 127 -6.88 -17.68 -1.74
CA ARG A 127 -5.87 -16.71 -2.17
C ARG A 127 -6.32 -16.01 -3.44
N ARG A 128 -6.11 -14.71 -3.51
CA ARG A 128 -6.42 -13.87 -4.67
C ARG A 128 -5.16 -13.15 -5.10
N SER A 129 -4.94 -13.04 -6.41
CA SER A 129 -3.84 -12.25 -6.95
C SER A 129 -4.06 -10.78 -6.67
N GLY A 130 -3.02 -10.10 -6.17
CA GLY A 130 -3.02 -8.65 -6.00
C GLY A 130 -2.70 -7.92 -7.30
N ARG A 131 -3.13 -6.68 -7.37
CA ARG A 131 -2.80 -5.72 -8.44
C ARG A 131 -2.19 -4.48 -7.82
N CYS A 132 -1.16 -3.96 -8.44
CA CYS A 132 -0.51 -2.75 -7.97
C CYS A 132 -0.30 -1.81 -9.16
N TYR A 133 -1.20 -0.84 -9.33
CA TYR A 133 -1.27 0.01 -10.50
C TYR A 133 -0.98 1.48 -10.20
N SER A 134 -0.59 2.25 -11.21
CA SER A 134 -0.41 3.69 -11.14
C SER A 134 0.64 4.13 -10.10
N ALA A 135 0.24 4.82 -9.03
CA ALA A 135 1.14 5.22 -7.94
C ALA A 135 1.53 4.05 -7.01
N CYS A 136 0.82 2.92 -7.06
CA CYS A 136 1.11 1.78 -6.18
C CYS A 136 2.52 1.20 -6.35
N PRO A 137 3.07 0.96 -7.58
CA PRO A 137 4.46 0.52 -7.76
C PRO A 137 5.48 1.45 -7.11
N ILE A 138 5.16 2.74 -6.97
CA ILE A 138 6.02 3.72 -6.31
C ILE A 138 6.07 3.46 -4.79
N ALA A 139 4.92 3.23 -4.15
CA ALA A 139 4.89 2.86 -2.74
C ALA A 139 5.53 1.48 -2.50
N PHE A 140 5.26 0.50 -3.37
CA PHE A 140 5.83 -0.84 -3.34
C PHE A 140 7.37 -0.84 -3.41
N ALA A 141 7.96 0.07 -4.21
CA ALA A 141 9.41 0.24 -4.34
C ALA A 141 10.12 0.54 -3.00
N GLY A 142 9.39 1.02 -1.98
CA GLY A 142 9.91 1.26 -0.64
C GLY A 142 10.40 0.00 0.09
N GLY A 143 9.93 -1.19 -0.26
CA GLY A 143 10.36 -2.44 0.36
C GLY A 143 11.85 -2.71 0.22
N VAL A 144 12.50 -3.19 1.30
CA VAL A 144 13.90 -3.64 1.25
C VAL A 144 14.03 -4.96 0.49
N ARG A 145 13.02 -5.82 0.60
CA ARG A 145 12.79 -7.01 -0.22
C ARG A 145 11.44 -6.86 -0.90
N ARG A 146 11.41 -7.07 -2.21
CA ARG A 146 10.24 -6.83 -3.05
C ARG A 146 9.93 -8.07 -3.87
N SER A 147 8.72 -8.63 -3.72
CA SER A 147 8.28 -9.85 -4.41
C SER A 147 6.87 -9.70 -4.96
N LEU A 148 6.52 -10.55 -5.91
CA LEU A 148 5.16 -10.67 -6.43
C LEU A 148 4.58 -12.02 -6.03
N GLY A 149 3.33 -12.03 -5.61
CA GLY A 149 2.53 -13.24 -5.45
C GLY A 149 2.23 -13.91 -6.79
N THR A 150 1.68 -15.12 -6.75
CA THR A 150 1.30 -15.85 -7.96
C THR A 150 0.28 -15.03 -8.77
N ALA A 151 0.58 -14.80 -10.05
CA ALA A 151 -0.23 -14.00 -10.98
C ALA A 151 -0.47 -12.53 -10.54
N ALA A 152 0.29 -12.04 -9.55
CA ALA A 152 0.29 -10.63 -9.21
C ALA A 152 1.03 -9.81 -10.28
N VAL A 153 0.59 -8.56 -10.49
CA VAL A 153 1.10 -7.69 -11.54
C VAL A 153 1.37 -6.28 -11.05
N LEU A 154 2.39 -5.65 -11.63
CA LEU A 154 2.66 -4.22 -11.54
C LEU A 154 2.23 -3.54 -12.85
N GLY A 155 1.55 -2.40 -12.74
CA GLY A 155 1.11 -1.67 -13.92
C GLY A 155 1.29 -0.16 -13.75
N VAL A 156 1.65 0.50 -14.83
CA VAL A 156 2.04 1.90 -14.82
C VAL A 156 1.36 2.71 -15.92
N HIS A 157 1.24 4.00 -15.68
CA HIS A 157 0.88 5.03 -16.65
C HIS A 157 1.48 6.38 -16.22
N ARG A 158 1.39 7.40 -17.07
CA ARG A 158 1.88 8.74 -16.72
C ARG A 158 1.06 9.34 -15.58
N ALA A 159 1.74 10.08 -14.72
CA ALA A 159 1.08 10.87 -13.70
C ALA A 159 0.28 12.01 -14.35
N GLU A 160 -0.85 12.35 -13.77
CA GLU A 160 -1.69 13.47 -14.17
C GLU A 160 -2.05 14.30 -12.94
N ASN A 161 -2.11 15.62 -13.10
CA ASN A 161 -2.54 16.50 -12.04
C ASN A 161 -4.07 16.49 -11.93
N SER A 162 -4.56 16.28 -10.73
CA SER A 162 -6.00 16.36 -10.44
C SER A 162 -6.52 17.81 -10.39
N VAL A 163 -5.60 18.78 -10.33
CA VAL A 163 -5.93 20.22 -10.25
C VAL A 163 -5.06 20.96 -11.25
N PRO A 164 -5.62 21.89 -12.06
CA PRO A 164 -4.84 22.74 -12.96
C PRO A 164 -3.81 23.55 -12.17
N VAL A 165 -2.57 23.58 -12.65
CA VAL A 165 -1.47 24.37 -12.08
C VAL A 165 -1.05 25.46 -13.07
N PRO A 166 -0.61 26.64 -12.60
CA PRO A 166 -0.30 27.79 -13.48
C PRO A 166 0.80 27.52 -14.52
N ASP A 167 1.78 26.69 -14.18
CA ASP A 167 2.85 26.25 -15.08
C ASP A 167 2.96 24.72 -15.04
N GLU A 168 2.16 24.09 -15.85
CA GLU A 168 2.09 22.62 -15.95
C GLU A 168 3.43 21.99 -16.33
N VAL A 169 4.18 22.63 -17.25
CA VAL A 169 5.45 22.09 -17.74
C VAL A 169 6.51 22.10 -16.64
N ALA A 170 6.65 23.22 -15.93
CA ALA A 170 7.61 23.33 -14.84
C ALA A 170 7.22 22.40 -13.67
N PHE A 171 5.94 22.31 -13.36
CA PHE A 171 5.43 21.41 -12.32
C PHE A 171 5.70 19.94 -12.66
N GLN A 172 5.37 19.49 -13.86
CA GLN A 172 5.62 18.14 -14.33
C GLN A 172 7.12 17.81 -14.33
N GLY A 173 7.99 18.76 -14.72
CA GLY A 173 9.43 18.62 -14.61
C GLY A 173 9.88 18.34 -13.19
N THR A 174 9.42 19.15 -12.24
CA THR A 174 9.75 19.00 -10.80
C THR A 174 9.29 17.65 -10.24
N VAL A 175 8.07 17.25 -10.53
CA VAL A 175 7.52 15.95 -10.08
C VAL A 175 8.32 14.79 -10.68
N THR A 176 8.70 14.89 -11.94
CA THR A 176 9.51 13.90 -12.66
C THR A 176 10.87 13.73 -12.00
N ASP A 177 11.56 14.82 -11.67
CA ASP A 177 12.87 14.77 -11.03
C ASP A 177 12.79 14.20 -9.61
N GLN A 178 11.81 14.63 -8.82
CA GLN A 178 11.56 14.06 -7.49
C GLN A 178 11.28 12.56 -7.54
N LEU A 179 10.56 12.10 -8.55
CA LEU A 179 10.28 10.67 -8.73
C LEU A 179 11.54 9.88 -9.12
N ARG A 180 12.40 10.44 -9.99
CA ARG A 180 13.69 9.82 -10.33
C ARG A 180 14.59 9.67 -9.12
N ASP A 181 14.72 10.73 -8.33
CA ASP A 181 15.52 10.72 -7.10
C ASP A 181 14.98 9.70 -6.09
N TYR A 182 13.66 9.67 -5.92
CA TYR A 182 13.00 8.69 -5.07
C TYR A 182 13.29 7.26 -5.51
N LEU A 183 13.08 6.93 -6.79
CA LEU A 183 13.30 5.58 -7.32
C LEU A 183 14.76 5.15 -7.15
N THR A 184 15.70 6.05 -7.43
CA THR A 184 17.13 5.81 -7.23
C THR A 184 17.42 5.50 -5.75
N ALA A 185 16.87 6.26 -4.82
CA ALA A 185 17.00 6.00 -3.39
C ALA A 185 16.37 4.67 -2.95
N MET A 186 15.34 4.19 -3.66
CA MET A 186 14.72 2.88 -3.44
C MET A 186 15.45 1.73 -4.17
N GLY A 187 16.56 2.01 -4.88
CA GLY A 187 17.27 1.00 -5.66
C GLY A 187 16.45 0.47 -6.84
N VAL A 188 15.63 1.34 -7.44
CA VAL A 188 14.83 1.09 -8.65
C VAL A 188 15.37 1.99 -9.76
N SER A 189 15.46 1.46 -10.98
CA SER A 189 15.92 2.22 -12.13
C SER A 189 15.01 3.42 -12.40
N PRO A 190 15.56 4.65 -12.54
CA PRO A 190 14.79 5.82 -12.94
C PRO A 190 14.24 5.72 -14.37
N GLU A 191 14.65 4.74 -15.16
CA GLU A 191 14.05 4.40 -16.46
C GLU A 191 12.54 4.14 -16.34
N LEU A 192 12.06 3.68 -15.17
CA LEU A 192 10.63 3.50 -14.90
C LEU A 192 9.84 4.78 -15.20
N VAL A 193 10.40 5.94 -14.91
CA VAL A 193 9.72 7.24 -15.18
C VAL A 193 9.53 7.45 -16.68
N THR A 194 10.48 7.07 -17.49
CA THR A 194 10.37 7.15 -18.96
C THR A 194 9.31 6.19 -19.50
N ILE A 195 9.24 4.98 -18.93
CA ILE A 195 8.19 4.01 -19.27
C ILE A 195 6.83 4.54 -18.88
N MET A 196 6.68 5.10 -17.69
CA MET A 196 5.43 5.71 -17.21
C MET A 196 4.97 6.84 -18.13
N ALA A 197 5.87 7.75 -18.48
CA ALA A 197 5.57 8.92 -19.31
C ALA A 197 5.04 8.53 -20.71
N ALA A 198 5.45 7.39 -21.25
CA ALA A 198 5.04 6.89 -22.55
C ALA A 198 3.64 6.27 -22.57
N VAL A 199 3.02 6.03 -21.40
CA VAL A 199 1.71 5.38 -21.29
C VAL A 199 0.64 6.45 -21.00
N PRO A 200 -0.41 6.56 -21.81
CA PRO A 200 -1.53 7.49 -21.57
C PRO A 200 -2.16 7.26 -20.19
N HIS A 201 -2.66 8.32 -19.58
CA HIS A 201 -3.23 8.28 -18.21
C HIS A 201 -4.48 7.37 -18.11
N ASP A 202 -5.26 7.27 -19.17
CA ASP A 202 -6.49 6.48 -19.24
C ASP A 202 -6.28 4.99 -19.52
N THR A 203 -5.01 4.57 -19.61
CA THR A 203 -4.62 3.18 -19.83
C THR A 203 -3.63 2.70 -18.77
N ILE A 204 -3.53 1.38 -18.58
CA ILE A 204 -2.52 0.76 -17.72
C ILE A 204 -1.66 -0.17 -18.56
N ARG A 205 -0.36 0.07 -18.56
CA ARG A 205 0.63 -0.87 -19.09
C ARG A 205 1.11 -1.78 -17.99
N VAL A 206 0.79 -3.06 -18.07
CA VAL A 206 1.34 -4.08 -17.17
C VAL A 206 2.81 -4.33 -17.55
N LEU A 207 3.69 -4.30 -16.55
CA LEU A 207 5.11 -4.61 -16.74
C LEU A 207 5.30 -6.13 -16.86
N THR A 208 6.26 -6.53 -17.68
CA THR A 208 6.66 -7.93 -17.79
C THR A 208 7.57 -8.33 -16.62
N ALA A 209 7.69 -9.64 -16.37
CA ALA A 209 8.58 -10.14 -15.31
C ALA A 209 10.05 -9.73 -15.53
N ASP A 210 10.48 -9.67 -16.79
CA ASP A 210 11.84 -9.24 -17.15
C ASP A 210 12.03 -7.73 -16.89
N GLU A 211 11.01 -6.92 -17.15
CA GLU A 211 11.05 -5.48 -16.82
C GLU A 211 11.06 -5.27 -15.31
N ASP A 212 10.22 -5.99 -14.55
CA ASP A 212 10.18 -5.93 -13.09
C ASP A 212 11.57 -6.21 -12.49
N ALA A 213 12.25 -7.25 -12.99
CA ALA A 213 13.59 -7.64 -12.54
C ALA A 213 14.65 -6.62 -12.99
N ARG A 214 14.65 -6.25 -14.27
CA ARG A 214 15.64 -5.34 -14.85
C ARG A 214 15.57 -3.93 -14.25
N LEU A 215 14.37 -3.46 -13.97
CA LEU A 215 14.16 -2.18 -13.31
C LEU A 215 14.46 -2.23 -11.79
N GLY A 216 14.67 -3.42 -11.24
CA GLY A 216 14.87 -3.61 -9.82
C GLY A 216 13.58 -3.41 -8.99
N LEU A 217 12.40 -3.39 -9.63
CA LEU A 217 11.12 -3.36 -8.91
C LEU A 217 10.94 -4.64 -8.09
N VAL A 218 11.29 -5.79 -8.65
CA VAL A 218 11.35 -7.07 -7.94
C VAL A 218 12.81 -7.42 -7.70
N ASN A 219 13.20 -7.66 -6.45
CA ASN A 219 14.57 -8.00 -6.03
C ASN A 219 14.65 -9.22 -5.12
N ALA A 220 13.53 -9.87 -4.84
CA ALA A 220 13.46 -11.16 -4.17
C ALA A 220 12.79 -12.16 -5.12
N GLY A 221 13.24 -13.42 -5.10
CA GLY A 221 12.66 -14.47 -5.95
C GLY A 221 11.14 -14.60 -5.72
N ARG A 222 10.44 -15.06 -6.76
CA ARG A 222 9.01 -15.40 -6.70
C ARG A 222 8.78 -16.59 -5.81
#